data_7d0b5aafd046b458e0f11f42f13f7968
#
_entry.id   7d0b5aafd046b458e0f11f42f13f7968
#
_cell.length_a   1.000
_cell.length_b   1.000
_cell.length_c   1.000
_cell.angle_alpha   90.00
_cell.angle_beta   90.00
_cell.angle_gamma   90.00
#
_symmetry.space_group_name_H-M   'P 1'
#
loop_
_entity.id
_entity.type
_entity.pdbx_description
1 polymer ?
#
loop_
_entity_poly.entity_id
_entity_poly.type
_entity_poly.pdbx_seq_one_letter_code
_entity_poly.pdbx_strand_id
1 'polypeptide(L)'
;LCDIGGSSMELAVIADGKVGKRMTAPLGPLRLEGIKGGKKGRKAEIDRNLDRLVDVVGTGHKRLFLVGGSWRAIARLDMERREDPLHVLHEYRMTPRSVVATVKWIADNDLTELRGRTDTSEARMSLVPVASEVLRRLVRRLRPAEIAVSAYGIREGMLYEQMPDRLRRRDPLIEACRFAEAKDARMPGFGKALFGFLRPLYANARPARLRLVKAACLLHDVTWRAHPDYRHEVCFDNATRANLGGLTHSERVFLGLALLHRYKNSRSGTRFEPLMELLNAQQLKDAEILGKAMRFGAMFSVQDSSMMGAMTWKPVKKVLVMQVPKASRALFGEVAAARFQSLASSLGAEGNVTFLK
;
A
#
# COMPACT_ATOMS: atom_id res chain seq x y z
N LEU A 1 1.44 10.01 -16.08
CA LEU A 1 1.95 10.76 -14.92
C LEU A 1 1.71 12.23 -15.16
N CYS A 2 1.31 12.98 -14.13
CA CYS A 2 1.12 14.43 -14.15
C CYS A 2 1.85 15.04 -12.95
N ASP A 3 2.90 15.80 -13.21
CA ASP A 3 3.58 16.60 -12.19
C ASP A 3 3.13 18.06 -12.30
N ILE A 4 2.82 18.71 -11.17
CA ILE A 4 2.49 20.12 -11.10
C ILE A 4 3.43 20.85 -10.14
N GLY A 5 4.17 21.77 -10.73
CA GLY A 5 4.97 22.76 -10.00
C GLY A 5 4.22 24.08 -9.84
N GLY A 6 4.89 25.10 -9.29
CA GLY A 6 4.31 26.43 -9.15
C GLY A 6 4.00 27.13 -10.48
N SER A 7 4.85 26.94 -11.49
CA SER A 7 4.76 27.64 -12.79
C SER A 7 4.35 26.74 -13.94
N SER A 8 4.60 25.44 -13.88
CA SER A 8 4.37 24.49 -14.97
C SER A 8 3.64 23.23 -14.52
N MET A 9 3.14 22.50 -15.49
CA MET A 9 2.60 21.15 -15.35
C MET A 9 3.16 20.28 -16.48
N GLU A 10 3.69 19.14 -16.11
CA GLU A 10 4.24 18.14 -17.02
C GLU A 10 3.31 16.93 -17.10
N LEU A 11 3.04 16.48 -18.33
CA LEU A 11 2.42 15.19 -18.60
C LEU A 11 3.40 14.26 -19.28
N ALA A 12 3.44 13.00 -18.82
CA ALA A 12 4.24 11.96 -19.44
C ALA A 12 3.47 10.64 -19.48
N VAL A 13 3.52 9.95 -20.61
CA VAL A 13 3.05 8.57 -20.76
C VAL A 13 4.15 7.64 -20.27
N ILE A 14 3.81 6.70 -19.40
CA ILE A 14 4.74 5.66 -18.92
C ILE A 14 4.14 4.31 -19.30
N ALA A 15 4.90 3.54 -20.05
CA ALA A 15 4.54 2.18 -20.42
C ALA A 15 5.78 1.27 -20.26
N ASP A 16 5.59 0.10 -19.65
CA ASP A 16 6.63 -0.91 -19.45
C ASP A 16 7.91 -0.35 -18.78
N GLY A 17 7.72 0.56 -17.83
CA GLY A 17 8.83 1.21 -17.11
C GLY A 17 9.61 2.25 -17.92
N LYS A 18 9.15 2.61 -19.12
CA LYS A 18 9.77 3.62 -20.00
C LYS A 18 8.92 4.87 -20.13
N VAL A 19 9.59 6.01 -20.17
CA VAL A 19 8.96 7.29 -20.46
C VAL A 19 8.79 7.43 -21.97
N GLY A 20 7.54 7.58 -22.39
CA GLY A 20 7.15 7.81 -23.80
C GLY A 20 6.90 9.29 -24.09
N LYS A 21 5.77 9.57 -24.76
CA LYS A 21 5.34 10.94 -25.08
C LYS A 21 5.24 11.78 -23.83
N ARG A 22 5.78 12.99 -23.87
CA ARG A 22 5.78 13.93 -22.75
C ARG A 22 5.67 15.37 -23.27
N MET A 23 5.07 16.22 -22.46
CA MET A 23 4.95 17.66 -22.76
C MET A 23 4.81 18.46 -21.47
N THR A 24 5.41 19.64 -21.45
CA THR A 24 5.27 20.64 -20.39
C THR A 24 4.37 21.78 -20.87
N ALA A 25 3.51 22.29 -19.99
CA ALA A 25 2.67 23.45 -20.24
C ALA A 25 2.70 24.43 -19.05
N PRO A 26 2.47 25.73 -19.29
CA PRO A 26 2.50 26.78 -18.27
C PRO A 26 1.22 26.78 -17.42
N LEU A 27 0.91 25.66 -16.75
CA LEU A 27 -0.32 25.42 -15.99
C LEU A 27 -0.09 25.34 -14.47
N GLY A 28 1.06 25.80 -13.99
CA GLY A 28 1.31 25.90 -12.55
C GLY A 28 0.41 26.96 -11.88
N PRO A 29 -0.13 26.68 -10.67
CA PRO A 29 -1.10 27.56 -10.01
C PRO A 29 -0.61 28.98 -9.79
N LEU A 30 0.63 29.20 -9.39
CA LEU A 30 1.21 30.55 -9.21
C LEU A 30 1.20 31.36 -10.51
N ARG A 31 1.53 30.72 -11.63
CA ARG A 31 1.46 31.37 -12.93
C ARG A 31 0.03 31.72 -13.34
N LEU A 32 -0.90 30.81 -13.09
CA LEU A 32 -2.31 30.97 -13.46
C LEU A 32 -3.01 32.06 -12.66
N GLU A 33 -2.60 32.35 -11.44
CA GLU A 33 -3.11 33.46 -10.64
C GLU A 33 -2.81 34.82 -11.27
N GLY A 34 -1.66 34.97 -11.94
CA GLY A 34 -1.26 36.21 -12.63
C GLY A 34 -1.87 36.41 -14.01
N ILE A 35 -2.74 35.52 -14.50
CA ILE A 35 -3.32 35.63 -15.84
C ILE A 35 -4.32 36.81 -15.94
N LYS A 36 -4.12 37.68 -16.94
CA LYS A 36 -5.02 38.79 -17.23
C LYS A 36 -6.40 38.29 -17.68
N GLY A 37 -7.46 39.05 -17.39
CA GLY A 37 -8.85 38.70 -17.74
C GLY A 37 -9.58 37.87 -16.67
N GLY A 38 -9.02 37.77 -15.47
CA GLY A 38 -9.67 37.13 -14.31
C GLY A 38 -10.01 35.66 -14.54
N LYS A 39 -11.14 35.20 -13.97
CA LYS A 39 -11.62 33.81 -14.13
C LYS A 39 -11.80 33.37 -15.58
N LYS A 40 -12.29 34.26 -16.48
CA LYS A 40 -12.52 33.93 -17.88
C LYS A 40 -11.19 33.75 -18.65
N GLY A 41 -10.23 34.65 -18.46
CA GLY A 41 -8.90 34.53 -19.05
C GLY A 41 -8.16 33.32 -18.62
N ARG A 42 -8.15 33.03 -17.28
CA ARG A 42 -7.54 31.84 -16.72
C ARG A 42 -8.16 30.54 -17.27
N LYS A 43 -9.48 30.49 -17.39
CA LYS A 43 -10.18 29.35 -17.97
C LYS A 43 -9.75 29.09 -19.41
N ALA A 44 -9.71 30.13 -20.26
CA ALA A 44 -9.28 30.00 -21.65
C ALA A 44 -7.82 29.52 -21.75
N GLU A 45 -6.92 30.03 -20.88
CA GLU A 45 -5.53 29.63 -20.85
C GLU A 45 -5.36 28.15 -20.46
N ILE A 46 -6.10 27.69 -19.40
CA ILE A 46 -6.11 26.30 -19.00
C ILE A 46 -6.59 25.39 -20.14
N ASP A 47 -7.72 25.75 -20.77
CA ASP A 47 -8.34 24.94 -21.82
C ASP A 47 -7.40 24.81 -23.02
N ARG A 48 -6.82 25.90 -23.51
CA ARG A 48 -5.87 25.89 -24.63
C ARG A 48 -4.63 25.02 -24.37
N ASN A 49 -4.05 25.12 -23.20
CA ASN A 49 -2.86 24.32 -22.87
C ASN A 49 -3.19 22.85 -22.63
N LEU A 50 -4.34 22.54 -22.02
CA LEU A 50 -4.77 21.16 -21.84
C LEU A 50 -5.08 20.47 -23.17
N ASP A 51 -5.68 21.18 -24.15
CA ASP A 51 -5.93 20.61 -25.46
C ASP A 51 -4.61 20.23 -26.15
N ARG A 52 -3.60 21.11 -26.14
CA ARG A 52 -2.25 20.80 -26.65
C ARG A 52 -1.59 19.60 -25.93
N LEU A 53 -1.72 19.50 -24.61
CA LEU A 53 -1.17 18.37 -23.84
C LEU A 53 -1.84 17.06 -24.23
N VAL A 54 -3.17 17.06 -24.37
CA VAL A 54 -3.96 15.88 -24.74
C VAL A 54 -3.66 15.42 -26.15
N ASP A 55 -3.45 16.35 -27.10
CA ASP A 55 -3.04 16.02 -28.48
C ASP A 55 -1.73 15.22 -28.51
N VAL A 56 -0.80 15.51 -27.58
CA VAL A 56 0.48 14.81 -27.49
C VAL A 56 0.34 13.46 -26.77
N VAL A 57 -0.31 13.43 -25.61
CA VAL A 57 -0.31 12.24 -24.74
C VAL A 57 -1.49 11.29 -25.00
N GLY A 58 -2.56 11.76 -25.67
CA GLY A 58 -3.78 11.00 -25.92
C GLY A 58 -4.74 10.97 -24.72
N THR A 59 -5.80 10.16 -24.82
CA THR A 59 -6.88 10.02 -23.83
C THR A 59 -7.12 8.56 -23.46
N GLY A 60 -7.99 8.31 -22.48
CA GLY A 60 -8.44 6.95 -22.12
C GLY A 60 -7.38 6.12 -21.38
N HIS A 61 -6.45 6.77 -20.72
CA HIS A 61 -5.41 6.08 -19.94
C HIS A 61 -6.01 5.32 -18.76
N LYS A 62 -5.47 4.12 -18.48
CA LYS A 62 -5.91 3.31 -17.36
C LYS A 62 -5.76 4.05 -16.02
N ARG A 63 -4.63 4.77 -15.84
CA ARG A 63 -4.33 5.46 -14.58
C ARG A 63 -3.61 6.78 -14.83
N LEU A 64 -4.02 7.80 -14.08
CA LEU A 64 -3.33 9.09 -13.99
C LEU A 64 -2.63 9.18 -12.62
N PHE A 65 -1.30 9.18 -12.60
CA PHE A 65 -0.54 9.46 -11.40
C PHE A 65 -0.34 10.95 -11.21
N LEU A 66 -0.72 11.47 -10.06
CA LEU A 66 -0.57 12.86 -9.65
C LEU A 66 0.68 13.01 -8.77
N VAL A 67 1.61 13.86 -9.18
CA VAL A 67 2.85 14.21 -8.49
C VAL A 67 2.87 15.70 -8.19
N GLY A 68 3.36 16.12 -7.05
CA GLY A 68 3.47 17.54 -6.69
C GLY A 68 2.61 17.95 -5.50
N GLY A 69 2.98 19.08 -4.91
CA GLY A 69 2.41 19.55 -3.64
C GLY A 69 0.94 19.91 -3.71
N SER A 70 0.51 20.56 -4.80
CA SER A 70 -0.89 20.97 -4.99
C SER A 70 -1.82 19.76 -5.13
N TRP A 71 -1.41 18.75 -5.86
CA TRP A 71 -2.20 17.51 -5.97
C TRP A 71 -2.32 16.76 -4.64
N ARG A 72 -1.24 16.73 -3.85
CA ARG A 72 -1.25 16.13 -2.50
C ARG A 72 -2.19 16.88 -1.56
N ALA A 73 -2.28 18.21 -1.65
CA ALA A 73 -3.22 19.00 -0.86
C ALA A 73 -4.67 18.66 -1.25
N ILE A 74 -5.00 18.59 -2.54
CA ILE A 74 -6.33 18.18 -3.00
C ILE A 74 -6.66 16.75 -2.56
N ALA A 75 -5.69 15.83 -2.60
CA ALA A 75 -5.89 14.47 -2.14
C ALA A 75 -6.18 14.38 -0.63
N ARG A 76 -5.50 15.17 0.20
CA ARG A 76 -5.82 15.26 1.64
C ARG A 76 -7.24 15.76 1.88
N LEU A 77 -7.66 16.75 1.11
CA LEU A 77 -9.03 17.26 1.15
C LEU A 77 -10.06 16.22 0.67
N ASP A 78 -9.71 15.39 -0.32
CA ASP A 78 -10.59 14.27 -0.73
C ASP A 78 -10.68 13.21 0.36
N MET A 79 -9.56 12.88 1.03
CA MET A 79 -9.55 11.97 2.18
C MET A 79 -10.44 12.50 3.30
N GLU A 80 -10.30 13.78 3.66
CA GLU A 80 -11.12 14.42 4.71
C GLU A 80 -12.61 14.40 4.34
N ARG A 81 -12.96 14.83 3.13
CA ARG A 81 -14.34 14.82 2.64
C ARG A 81 -14.97 13.43 2.64
N ARG A 82 -14.18 12.38 2.41
CA ARG A 82 -14.63 10.99 2.34
C ARG A 82 -14.46 10.23 3.64
N GLU A 83 -13.93 10.89 4.67
CA GLU A 83 -13.60 10.25 5.94
C GLU A 83 -12.72 9.00 5.74
N ASP A 84 -11.71 9.11 4.84
CA ASP A 84 -10.82 7.99 4.55
C ASP A 84 -10.06 7.57 5.81
N PRO A 85 -10.14 6.31 6.25
CA PRO A 85 -9.61 5.93 7.55
C PRO A 85 -8.09 5.79 7.60
N LEU A 86 -7.40 5.72 6.44
CA LEU A 86 -5.96 5.42 6.43
C LEU A 86 -5.06 6.65 6.35
N HIS A 87 -5.48 7.75 5.74
CA HIS A 87 -4.73 8.99 5.59
C HIS A 87 -3.28 8.86 5.08
N VAL A 88 -3.01 7.95 4.15
CA VAL A 88 -1.71 7.76 3.48
C VAL A 88 -1.79 8.27 2.05
N LEU A 89 -0.96 9.27 1.69
CA LEU A 89 -1.00 9.88 0.35
C LEU A 89 -0.54 8.96 -0.77
N HIS A 90 0.47 8.13 -0.52
CA HIS A 90 1.02 7.26 -1.56
C HIS A 90 0.04 6.15 -1.94
N GLU A 91 -0.25 6.05 -3.25
CA GLU A 91 -1.26 5.14 -3.82
C GLU A 91 -2.70 5.42 -3.34
N TYR A 92 -2.97 6.61 -2.75
CA TYR A 92 -4.35 7.04 -2.55
C TYR A 92 -5.06 7.14 -3.90
N ARG A 93 -6.25 6.57 -4.00
CA ARG A 93 -6.97 6.47 -5.26
C ARG A 93 -8.27 7.24 -5.25
N MET A 94 -8.45 8.03 -6.30
CA MET A 94 -9.67 8.79 -6.57
C MET A 94 -10.29 8.30 -7.88
N THR A 95 -11.60 8.38 -7.97
CA THR A 95 -12.31 8.24 -9.23
C THR A 95 -12.48 9.61 -9.88
N PRO A 96 -12.72 9.70 -11.21
CA PRO A 96 -13.10 10.97 -11.85
C PRO A 96 -14.30 11.66 -11.17
N ARG A 97 -15.27 10.88 -10.68
CA ARG A 97 -16.44 11.40 -9.94
C ARG A 97 -16.03 11.98 -8.58
N SER A 98 -15.11 11.30 -7.85
CA SER A 98 -14.59 11.81 -6.57
C SER A 98 -13.89 13.16 -6.78
N VAL A 99 -13.03 13.29 -7.80
CA VAL A 99 -12.35 14.54 -8.11
C VAL A 99 -13.35 15.68 -8.34
N VAL A 100 -14.41 15.45 -9.11
CA VAL A 100 -15.46 16.47 -9.34
C VAL A 100 -16.14 16.87 -8.04
N ALA A 101 -16.51 15.89 -7.20
CA ALA A 101 -17.15 16.14 -5.92
C ALA A 101 -16.24 16.93 -4.96
N THR A 102 -14.95 16.57 -4.90
CA THR A 102 -13.97 17.27 -4.05
C THR A 102 -13.70 18.69 -4.52
N VAL A 103 -13.57 18.91 -5.83
CA VAL A 103 -13.40 20.27 -6.38
C VAL A 103 -14.61 21.14 -6.06
N LYS A 104 -15.83 20.60 -6.15
CA LYS A 104 -17.06 21.31 -5.74
C LYS A 104 -17.04 21.60 -4.24
N TRP A 105 -16.74 20.61 -3.41
CA TRP A 105 -16.68 20.77 -1.95
C TRP A 105 -15.64 21.83 -1.53
N ILE A 106 -14.45 21.87 -2.19
CA ILE A 106 -13.44 22.92 -1.96
C ILE A 106 -13.98 24.30 -2.31
N ALA A 107 -14.75 24.42 -3.40
CA ALA A 107 -15.31 25.71 -3.84
C ALA A 107 -16.45 26.22 -2.94
N ASP A 108 -17.16 25.30 -2.26
CA ASP A 108 -18.32 25.59 -1.43
C ASP A 108 -17.94 25.83 0.07
N ASN A 109 -16.66 25.67 0.47
CA ASN A 109 -16.19 25.79 1.84
C ASN A 109 -15.10 26.86 2.00
N ASP A 110 -14.93 27.37 3.22
CA ASP A 110 -13.87 28.31 3.55
C ASP A 110 -12.50 27.62 3.59
N LEU A 111 -11.51 28.22 2.94
CA LEU A 111 -10.16 27.64 2.82
C LEU A 111 -9.41 27.60 4.16
N THR A 112 -9.70 28.54 5.08
CA THR A 112 -9.08 28.56 6.41
C THR A 112 -9.59 27.41 7.25
N GLU A 113 -10.90 27.14 7.17
CA GLU A 113 -11.52 25.99 7.81
C GLU A 113 -10.96 24.66 7.24
N LEU A 114 -10.88 24.54 5.91
CA LEU A 114 -10.32 23.37 5.24
C LEU A 114 -8.84 23.14 5.59
N ARG A 115 -8.06 24.22 5.76
CA ARG A 115 -6.70 24.14 6.23
C ARG A 115 -6.60 23.54 7.63
N GLY A 116 -7.48 23.97 8.54
CA GLY A 116 -7.53 23.46 9.92
C GLY A 116 -7.80 21.96 10.03
N ARG A 117 -8.47 21.39 9.02
CA ARG A 117 -8.78 19.95 8.96
C ARG A 117 -7.66 19.11 8.32
N THR A 118 -6.70 19.75 7.64
CA THR A 118 -5.62 19.06 6.95
C THR A 118 -4.27 19.67 7.33
N ASP A 119 -3.24 18.83 7.46
CA ASP A 119 -1.86 19.30 7.68
C ASP A 119 -1.27 19.90 6.38
N THR A 120 -1.87 21.03 5.95
CA THR A 120 -1.49 21.72 4.71
C THR A 120 -1.08 23.17 5.03
N SER A 121 0.15 23.56 4.59
CA SER A 121 0.63 24.93 4.81
C SER A 121 -0.27 25.95 4.10
N GLU A 122 -0.36 27.16 4.66
CA GLU A 122 -1.15 28.27 4.12
C GLU A 122 -0.80 28.59 2.67
N ALA A 123 0.49 28.73 2.38
CA ALA A 123 0.99 29.00 1.03
C ALA A 123 0.59 27.92 0.01
N ARG A 124 0.37 26.69 0.45
CA ARG A 124 -0.11 25.61 -0.42
C ARG A 124 -1.64 25.62 -0.53
N MET A 125 -2.33 25.89 0.58
CA MET A 125 -3.79 25.94 0.59
C MET A 125 -4.32 27.08 -0.30
N SER A 126 -3.66 28.24 -0.35
CA SER A 126 -4.06 29.35 -1.25
C SER A 126 -4.05 28.95 -2.73
N LEU A 127 -3.18 28.03 -3.13
CA LEU A 127 -3.09 27.55 -4.52
C LEU A 127 -4.11 26.45 -4.88
N VAL A 128 -4.76 25.85 -3.86
CA VAL A 128 -5.69 24.74 -4.06
C VAL A 128 -6.86 25.07 -4.98
N PRO A 129 -7.53 26.24 -4.92
CA PRO A 129 -8.65 26.55 -5.82
C PRO A 129 -8.25 26.53 -7.30
N VAL A 130 -7.10 27.12 -7.63
CA VAL A 130 -6.61 27.17 -9.02
C VAL A 130 -6.16 25.77 -9.47
N ALA A 131 -5.42 25.03 -8.64
CA ALA A 131 -5.03 23.66 -8.93
C ALA A 131 -6.25 22.74 -9.11
N SER A 132 -7.29 22.92 -8.30
CA SER A 132 -8.55 22.17 -8.41
C SER A 132 -9.26 22.41 -9.75
N GLU A 133 -9.25 23.64 -10.24
CA GLU A 133 -9.79 23.97 -11.56
C GLU A 133 -9.02 23.26 -12.68
N VAL A 134 -7.69 23.27 -12.60
CA VAL A 134 -6.82 22.54 -13.54
C VAL A 134 -7.11 21.02 -13.48
N LEU A 135 -7.13 20.43 -12.28
CA LEU A 135 -7.36 19.00 -12.11
C LEU A 135 -8.70 18.55 -12.71
N ARG A 136 -9.78 19.24 -12.38
CA ARG A 136 -11.12 18.92 -12.90
C ARG A 136 -11.16 18.93 -14.43
N ARG A 137 -10.53 19.93 -15.07
CA ARG A 137 -10.48 20.07 -16.53
C ARG A 137 -9.58 19.02 -17.16
N LEU A 138 -8.43 18.72 -16.54
CA LEU A 138 -7.49 17.68 -16.95
C LEU A 138 -8.17 16.30 -16.94
N VAL A 139 -8.80 15.92 -15.84
CA VAL A 139 -9.49 14.63 -15.71
C VAL A 139 -10.62 14.48 -16.73
N ARG A 140 -11.37 15.55 -16.99
CA ARG A 140 -12.43 15.55 -18.01
C ARG A 140 -11.90 15.31 -19.43
N ARG A 141 -10.70 15.84 -19.76
CA ARG A 141 -10.10 15.67 -21.09
C ARG A 141 -9.37 14.35 -21.25
N LEU A 142 -8.51 13.98 -20.29
CA LEU A 142 -7.74 12.75 -20.34
C LEU A 142 -8.60 11.49 -20.19
N ARG A 143 -9.74 11.58 -19.50
CA ARG A 143 -10.65 10.46 -19.19
C ARG A 143 -9.93 9.24 -18.62
N PRO A 144 -9.12 9.39 -17.57
CA PRO A 144 -8.46 8.24 -16.94
C PRO A 144 -9.50 7.35 -16.26
N ALA A 145 -9.26 6.03 -16.21
CA ALA A 145 -10.13 5.13 -15.48
C ALA A 145 -10.01 5.34 -13.95
N GLU A 146 -8.80 5.63 -13.46
CA GLU A 146 -8.54 5.98 -12.07
C GLU A 146 -7.45 7.03 -11.94
N ILE A 147 -7.43 7.72 -10.81
CA ILE A 147 -6.41 8.71 -10.44
C ILE A 147 -5.70 8.19 -9.17
N ALA A 148 -4.38 8.16 -9.16
CA ALA A 148 -3.58 7.78 -8.03
C ALA A 148 -2.62 8.92 -7.65
N VAL A 149 -2.35 9.08 -6.36
CA VAL A 149 -1.44 10.12 -5.86
C VAL A 149 -0.11 9.52 -5.47
N SER A 150 0.98 10.18 -5.86
CA SER A 150 2.34 9.78 -5.46
C SER A 150 2.86 10.68 -4.34
N ALA A 151 3.39 10.05 -3.29
CA ALA A 151 4.20 10.74 -2.30
C ALA A 151 5.61 11.01 -2.82
N TYR A 152 6.05 10.29 -3.85
CA TYR A 152 7.36 10.46 -4.49
C TYR A 152 7.34 11.58 -5.52
N GLY A 153 8.51 12.14 -5.77
CA GLY A 153 8.71 13.21 -6.74
C GLY A 153 10.09 13.11 -7.40
N ILE A 154 10.60 14.24 -7.88
CA ILE A 154 11.87 14.29 -8.61
C ILE A 154 13.07 13.77 -7.80
N ARG A 155 13.10 14.01 -6.47
CA ARG A 155 14.21 13.55 -5.61
C ARG A 155 14.34 12.04 -5.60
N GLU A 156 13.23 11.33 -5.41
CA GLU A 156 13.18 9.87 -5.45
C GLU A 156 13.49 9.36 -6.86
N GLY A 157 13.06 10.07 -7.90
CA GLY A 157 13.39 9.76 -9.29
C GLY A 157 14.88 9.85 -9.56
N MET A 158 15.55 10.90 -9.09
CA MET A 158 17.00 11.07 -9.22
C MET A 158 17.77 9.96 -8.49
N LEU A 159 17.34 9.60 -7.27
CA LEU A 159 17.94 8.49 -6.53
C LEU A 159 17.74 7.15 -7.26
N TYR A 160 16.55 6.92 -7.80
CA TYR A 160 16.23 5.71 -8.57
C TYR A 160 17.09 5.61 -9.84
N GLU A 161 17.35 6.74 -10.51
CA GLU A 161 18.20 6.78 -11.70
C GLU A 161 19.66 6.40 -11.41
N GLN A 162 20.16 6.71 -10.20
CA GLN A 162 21.50 6.32 -9.75
C GLN A 162 21.61 4.83 -9.36
N MET A 163 20.48 4.14 -9.19
CA MET A 163 20.52 2.71 -8.84
C MET A 163 20.99 1.87 -10.01
N PRO A 164 21.84 0.83 -9.78
CA PRO A 164 22.16 -0.15 -10.79
C PRO A 164 20.91 -0.84 -11.34
N ASP A 165 20.89 -1.16 -12.63
CA ASP A 165 19.74 -1.79 -13.30
C ASP A 165 19.21 -3.02 -12.59
N ARG A 166 20.11 -3.86 -12.04
CA ARG A 166 19.73 -5.04 -11.28
C ARG A 166 18.86 -4.72 -10.04
N LEU A 167 19.04 -3.55 -9.41
CA LEU A 167 18.25 -3.10 -8.27
C LEU A 167 16.93 -2.48 -8.73
N ARG A 168 16.95 -1.69 -9.79
CA ARG A 168 15.74 -1.08 -10.38
C ARG A 168 14.70 -2.10 -10.83
N ARG A 169 15.14 -3.31 -11.22
CA ARG A 169 14.26 -4.42 -11.64
C ARG A 169 13.67 -5.21 -10.47
N ARG A 170 14.13 -4.98 -9.25
CA ARG A 170 13.61 -5.69 -8.08
C ARG A 170 12.28 -5.09 -7.62
N ASP A 171 11.48 -5.91 -6.96
CA ASP A 171 10.24 -5.49 -6.35
C ASP A 171 10.51 -4.56 -5.15
N PRO A 172 10.08 -3.28 -5.19
CA PRO A 172 10.40 -2.31 -4.14
C PRO A 172 9.83 -2.70 -2.77
N LEU A 173 8.66 -3.35 -2.71
CA LEU A 173 8.09 -3.84 -1.46
C LEU A 173 9.00 -4.91 -0.84
N ILE A 174 9.40 -5.89 -1.64
CA ILE A 174 10.20 -7.01 -1.14
C ILE A 174 11.59 -6.53 -0.69
N GLU A 175 12.20 -5.59 -1.41
CA GLU A 175 13.50 -5.03 -1.01
C GLU A 175 13.38 -4.20 0.28
N ALA A 176 12.33 -3.40 0.45
CA ALA A 176 12.08 -2.68 1.70
C ALA A 176 11.85 -3.62 2.88
N CYS A 177 11.07 -4.70 2.67
CA CYS A 177 10.85 -5.70 3.72
C CYS A 177 12.12 -6.47 4.07
N ARG A 178 12.98 -6.81 3.10
CA ARG A 178 14.29 -7.44 3.36
C ARG A 178 15.22 -6.53 4.16
N PHE A 179 15.23 -5.25 3.81
CA PHE A 179 16.02 -4.26 4.54
C PHE A 179 15.54 -4.16 6.01
N ALA A 180 14.23 -4.08 6.24
CA ALA A 180 13.66 -4.04 7.58
C ALA A 180 13.96 -5.33 8.37
N GLU A 181 13.83 -6.51 7.73
CA GLU A 181 14.19 -7.79 8.34
C GLU A 181 15.67 -7.83 8.76
N ALA A 182 16.58 -7.47 7.84
CA ALA A 182 18.01 -7.49 8.09
C ALA A 182 18.43 -6.56 9.22
N LYS A 183 17.76 -5.41 9.36
CA LYS A 183 18.07 -4.40 10.37
C LYS A 183 17.46 -4.70 11.73
N ASP A 184 16.19 -5.14 11.75
CA ASP A 184 15.36 -5.07 12.96
C ASP A 184 14.90 -6.45 13.48
N ALA A 185 14.91 -7.52 12.68
CA ALA A 185 14.48 -8.83 13.12
C ALA A 185 15.51 -9.50 14.08
N ARG A 186 15.04 -10.34 15.02
CA ARG A 186 15.92 -11.14 15.88
C ARG A 186 16.75 -12.16 15.10
N MET A 187 16.16 -12.71 14.03
CA MET A 187 16.78 -13.72 13.18
C MET A 187 16.68 -13.28 11.71
N PRO A 188 17.59 -12.42 11.24
CA PRO A 188 17.62 -12.00 9.84
C PRO A 188 17.74 -13.21 8.90
N GLY A 189 16.91 -13.23 7.85
CA GLY A 189 16.84 -14.34 6.89
C GLY A 189 15.78 -15.40 7.21
N PHE A 190 15.25 -15.46 8.43
CA PHE A 190 14.21 -16.43 8.79
C PHE A 190 12.90 -16.20 8.00
N GLY A 191 12.58 -14.98 7.61
CA GLY A 191 11.38 -14.68 6.81
C GLY A 191 11.34 -15.43 5.48
N LYS A 192 12.51 -15.73 4.88
CA LYS A 192 12.60 -16.58 3.68
C LYS A 192 12.22 -18.04 4.00
N ALA A 193 12.72 -18.59 5.11
CA ALA A 193 12.40 -19.94 5.55
C ALA A 193 10.91 -20.06 5.90
N LEU A 194 10.38 -19.07 6.64
CA LEU A 194 8.96 -18.99 6.99
C LEU A 194 8.07 -18.92 5.74
N PHE A 195 8.44 -18.13 4.74
CA PHE A 195 7.71 -18.09 3.46
C PHE A 195 7.70 -19.47 2.78
N GLY A 196 8.84 -20.16 2.72
CA GLY A 196 8.95 -21.52 2.19
C GLY A 196 8.04 -22.50 2.93
N PHE A 197 8.05 -22.46 4.27
CA PHE A 197 7.20 -23.29 5.13
C PHE A 197 5.70 -23.05 4.89
N LEU A 198 5.28 -21.80 4.68
CA LEU A 198 3.88 -21.44 4.43
C LEU A 198 3.44 -21.65 2.97
N ARG A 199 4.38 -21.83 2.04
CA ARG A 199 4.12 -21.89 0.60
C ARG A 199 3.02 -22.90 0.20
N PRO A 200 2.90 -24.09 0.82
CA PRO A 200 1.84 -25.05 0.50
C PRO A 200 0.42 -24.54 0.72
N LEU A 201 0.18 -23.62 1.66
CA LEU A 201 -1.12 -22.99 1.87
C LEU A 201 -1.54 -22.10 0.68
N TYR A 202 -0.56 -21.66 -0.11
CA TYR A 202 -0.71 -20.70 -1.20
C TYR A 202 -0.32 -21.28 -2.56
N ALA A 203 -0.44 -22.62 -2.74
CA ALA A 203 -0.02 -23.30 -3.96
C ALA A 203 -0.64 -22.71 -5.24
N ASN A 204 -1.93 -22.36 -5.17
CA ASN A 204 -2.71 -21.81 -6.28
C ASN A 204 -2.86 -20.28 -6.21
N ALA A 205 -2.12 -19.60 -5.35
CA ALA A 205 -2.25 -18.15 -5.19
C ALA A 205 -1.62 -17.40 -6.38
N ARG A 206 -2.28 -16.32 -6.80
CA ARG A 206 -1.77 -15.41 -7.85
C ARG A 206 -0.47 -14.73 -7.37
N PRO A 207 0.43 -14.33 -8.30
CA PRO A 207 1.70 -13.70 -7.96
C PRO A 207 1.57 -12.48 -7.02
N ALA A 208 0.56 -11.63 -7.21
CA ALA A 208 0.29 -10.50 -6.35
C ALA A 208 0.02 -10.92 -4.88
N ARG A 209 -0.71 -12.02 -4.67
CA ARG A 209 -0.96 -12.57 -3.33
C ARG A 209 0.31 -13.13 -2.71
N LEU A 210 1.09 -13.91 -3.46
CA LEU A 210 2.36 -14.45 -3.00
C LEU A 210 3.36 -13.37 -2.60
N ARG A 211 3.33 -12.25 -3.30
CA ARG A 211 4.10 -11.05 -2.98
C ARG A 211 3.78 -10.53 -1.57
N LEU A 212 2.50 -10.40 -1.23
CA LEU A 212 2.06 -9.97 0.11
C LEU A 212 2.39 -10.99 1.20
N VAL A 213 2.21 -12.30 0.92
CA VAL A 213 2.59 -13.37 1.85
C VAL A 213 4.08 -13.31 2.15
N LYS A 214 4.93 -13.12 1.13
CA LYS A 214 6.38 -12.98 1.29
C LYS A 214 6.74 -11.74 2.09
N ALA A 215 6.11 -10.59 1.81
CA ALA A 215 6.31 -9.36 2.57
C ALA A 215 5.95 -9.55 4.05
N ALA A 216 4.80 -10.18 4.36
CA ALA A 216 4.39 -10.49 5.72
C ALA A 216 5.41 -11.38 6.45
N CYS A 217 5.91 -12.42 5.78
CA CYS A 217 6.93 -13.31 6.35
C CYS A 217 8.25 -12.58 6.65
N LEU A 218 8.68 -11.64 5.79
CA LEU A 218 9.87 -10.83 6.05
C LEU A 218 9.67 -9.87 7.23
N LEU A 219 8.46 -9.31 7.38
CA LEU A 219 8.14 -8.34 8.43
C LEU A 219 7.69 -8.97 9.74
N HIS A 220 7.53 -10.29 9.82
CA HIS A 220 6.87 -11.00 10.94
C HIS A 220 7.46 -10.72 12.32
N ASP A 221 8.73 -10.32 12.41
CA ASP A 221 9.45 -10.14 13.68
C ASP A 221 10.17 -8.78 13.80
N VAL A 222 9.99 -7.85 12.85
CA VAL A 222 10.70 -6.55 12.85
C VAL A 222 10.32 -5.64 14.03
N THR A 223 9.19 -5.90 14.68
CA THR A 223 8.69 -5.12 15.82
C THR A 223 8.89 -5.83 17.18
N TRP A 224 9.74 -6.83 17.24
CA TRP A 224 9.92 -7.64 18.46
C TRP A 224 10.36 -6.85 19.70
N ARG A 225 11.07 -5.72 19.50
CA ARG A 225 11.51 -4.83 20.60
C ARG A 225 10.38 -4.03 21.22
N ALA A 226 9.22 -3.93 20.56
CA ALA A 226 8.04 -3.32 21.16
C ALA A 226 7.57 -4.15 22.36
N HIS A 227 7.01 -3.47 23.37
CA HIS A 227 6.42 -4.16 24.52
C HIS A 227 5.38 -5.20 24.05
N PRO A 228 5.36 -6.41 24.63
CA PRO A 228 4.46 -7.50 24.21
C PRO A 228 2.99 -7.08 24.06
N ASP A 229 2.48 -6.23 24.97
CA ASP A 229 1.10 -5.77 24.96
C ASP A 229 0.76 -4.91 23.74
N TYR A 230 1.73 -4.15 23.22
CA TYR A 230 1.56 -3.23 22.09
C TYR A 230 2.14 -3.74 20.77
N ARG A 231 2.82 -4.87 20.79
CA ARG A 231 3.52 -5.40 19.60
C ARG A 231 2.61 -5.59 18.40
N HIS A 232 1.37 -6.01 18.64
CA HIS A 232 0.37 -6.17 17.59
C HIS A 232 -0.09 -4.84 16.98
N GLU A 233 -0.08 -3.76 17.75
CA GLU A 233 -0.39 -2.42 17.24
C GLU A 233 0.78 -1.83 16.46
N VAL A 234 1.99 -1.93 17.01
CA VAL A 234 3.20 -1.40 16.36
C VAL A 234 3.46 -2.07 15.00
N CYS A 235 3.24 -3.39 14.89
CA CYS A 235 3.40 -4.07 13.61
C CYS A 235 2.34 -3.67 12.59
N PHE A 236 1.10 -3.41 13.02
CA PHE A 236 0.05 -2.90 12.16
C PHE A 236 0.37 -1.49 11.64
N ASP A 237 0.74 -0.57 12.53
CA ASP A 237 1.13 0.79 12.16
C ASP A 237 2.32 0.80 11.21
N ASN A 238 3.35 0.00 11.49
CA ASN A 238 4.52 -0.11 10.60
C ASN A 238 4.12 -0.57 9.19
N ALA A 239 3.26 -1.57 9.06
CA ALA A 239 2.84 -2.06 7.75
C ALA A 239 2.00 -1.03 6.97
N THR A 240 1.12 -0.31 7.67
CA THR A 240 0.19 0.63 7.04
C THR A 240 0.81 1.99 6.75
N ARG A 241 1.72 2.48 7.59
CA ARG A 241 2.26 3.85 7.55
C ARG A 241 3.72 3.95 7.12
N ALA A 242 4.48 2.85 7.15
CA ALA A 242 5.86 2.87 6.68
C ALA A 242 5.95 3.19 5.18
N ASN A 243 7.10 3.72 4.77
CA ASN A 243 7.38 4.04 3.38
C ASN A 243 7.63 2.77 2.54
N LEU A 244 6.63 1.91 2.45
CA LEU A 244 6.64 0.70 1.64
C LEU A 244 6.08 1.03 0.25
N GLY A 245 6.91 0.91 -0.77
CA GLY A 245 6.51 1.18 -2.15
C GLY A 245 5.65 0.07 -2.75
N GLY A 246 4.82 0.42 -3.73
CA GLY A 246 4.05 -0.54 -4.52
C GLY A 246 2.95 -1.28 -3.76
N LEU A 247 2.34 -0.65 -2.76
CA LEU A 247 1.18 -1.14 -2.01
C LEU A 247 0.00 -0.19 -2.19
N THR A 248 -1.16 -0.72 -2.54
CA THR A 248 -2.44 -0.02 -2.42
C THR A 248 -2.86 0.09 -0.96
N HIS A 249 -3.83 0.96 -0.64
CA HIS A 249 -4.36 1.08 0.73
C HIS A 249 -4.91 -0.24 1.27
N SER A 250 -5.68 -0.96 0.47
CA SER A 250 -6.18 -2.29 0.84
C SER A 250 -5.04 -3.29 1.11
N GLU A 251 -3.98 -3.30 0.31
CA GLU A 251 -2.82 -4.17 0.55
C GLU A 251 -2.03 -3.80 1.80
N ARG A 252 -1.93 -2.49 2.13
CA ARG A 252 -1.34 -2.03 3.39
C ARG A 252 -2.10 -2.54 4.60
N VAL A 253 -3.43 -2.38 4.58
CA VAL A 253 -4.28 -2.85 5.69
C VAL A 253 -4.28 -4.37 5.77
N PHE A 254 -4.32 -5.08 4.63
CA PHE A 254 -4.15 -6.54 4.61
C PHE A 254 -2.85 -7.00 5.27
N LEU A 255 -1.73 -6.37 4.91
CA LEU A 255 -0.41 -6.67 5.48
C LEU A 255 -0.38 -6.38 6.98
N GLY A 256 -0.89 -5.21 7.40
CA GLY A 256 -1.00 -4.83 8.81
C GLY A 256 -1.85 -5.80 9.62
N LEU A 257 -3.00 -6.21 9.08
CA LEU A 257 -3.90 -7.16 9.73
C LEU A 257 -3.28 -8.56 9.86
N ALA A 258 -2.57 -9.04 8.83
CA ALA A 258 -1.86 -10.30 8.90
C ALA A 258 -0.77 -10.27 9.99
N LEU A 259 -0.02 -9.17 10.11
CA LEU A 259 0.98 -8.99 11.16
C LEU A 259 0.36 -8.83 12.55
N LEU A 260 -0.81 -8.18 12.68
CA LEU A 260 -1.58 -8.13 13.92
C LEU A 260 -1.94 -9.55 14.40
N HIS A 261 -2.50 -10.37 13.51
CA HIS A 261 -2.87 -11.76 13.82
C HIS A 261 -1.68 -12.68 14.11
N ARG A 262 -0.47 -12.27 13.74
CA ARG A 262 0.77 -12.93 14.19
C ARG A 262 0.93 -12.87 15.72
N TYR A 263 0.39 -11.83 16.37
CA TYR A 263 0.53 -11.60 17.81
C TYR A 263 -0.80 -11.71 18.57
N LYS A 264 -1.92 -11.36 17.98
CA LYS A 264 -3.25 -11.32 18.61
C LYS A 264 -4.26 -12.19 17.85
N ASN A 265 -5.10 -12.92 18.56
CA ASN A 265 -6.07 -13.82 17.92
C ASN A 265 -7.27 -13.06 17.31
N SER A 266 -7.70 -11.97 17.95
CA SER A 266 -8.85 -11.16 17.52
C SER A 266 -8.42 -9.74 17.20
N ARG A 267 -9.04 -9.16 16.17
CA ARG A 267 -8.92 -7.73 15.85
C ARG A 267 -9.92 -6.85 16.63
N SER A 268 -10.94 -7.48 17.24
CA SER A 268 -11.98 -6.75 17.97
C SER A 268 -11.41 -5.97 19.15
N GLY A 269 -11.92 -4.77 19.37
CA GLY A 269 -11.46 -3.84 20.41
C GLY A 269 -10.11 -3.19 20.08
N THR A 270 -9.64 -3.25 18.83
CA THR A 270 -8.46 -2.50 18.40
C THR A 270 -8.87 -1.18 17.77
N ARG A 271 -8.01 -0.15 17.91
CA ARG A 271 -8.22 1.16 17.27
C ARG A 271 -8.15 1.12 15.73
N PHE A 272 -7.88 -0.05 15.16
CA PHE A 272 -7.75 -0.27 13.72
C PHE A 272 -9.04 -0.78 13.06
N GLU A 273 -10.10 -1.00 13.81
CA GLU A 273 -11.37 -1.50 13.25
C GLU A 273 -11.90 -0.66 12.08
N PRO A 274 -11.85 0.68 12.10
CA PRO A 274 -12.29 1.49 10.96
C PRO A 274 -11.53 1.21 9.67
N LEU A 275 -10.25 0.82 9.77
CA LEU A 275 -9.42 0.47 8.61
C LEU A 275 -9.88 -0.83 7.92
N MET A 276 -10.65 -1.66 8.60
CA MET A 276 -11.12 -2.94 8.05
C MET A 276 -12.13 -2.76 6.92
N GLU A 277 -12.79 -1.63 6.81
CA GLU A 277 -13.68 -1.32 5.69
C GLU A 277 -12.94 -1.20 4.34
N LEU A 278 -11.61 -1.02 4.35
CA LEU A 278 -10.77 -1.08 3.16
C LEU A 278 -10.54 -2.52 2.66
N LEU A 279 -11.02 -3.54 3.38
CA LEU A 279 -10.90 -4.95 3.05
C LEU A 279 -12.29 -5.59 2.87
N ASN A 280 -12.40 -6.48 1.88
CA ASN A 280 -13.58 -7.34 1.79
C ASN A 280 -13.49 -8.54 2.76
N ALA A 281 -14.60 -9.26 2.94
CA ALA A 281 -14.70 -10.38 3.87
C ALA A 281 -13.64 -11.48 3.61
N GLN A 282 -13.34 -11.76 2.32
CA GLN A 282 -12.32 -12.75 1.98
C GLN A 282 -10.92 -12.27 2.33
N GLN A 283 -10.61 -11.00 2.13
CA GLN A 283 -9.31 -10.42 2.50
C GLN A 283 -9.12 -10.41 4.02
N LEU A 284 -10.17 -10.13 4.80
CA LEU A 284 -10.14 -10.20 6.26
C LEU A 284 -9.80 -11.61 6.74
N LYS A 285 -10.50 -12.62 6.21
CA LYS A 285 -10.25 -14.03 6.52
C LYS A 285 -8.86 -14.48 6.11
N ASP A 286 -8.41 -14.11 4.94
CA ASP A 286 -7.08 -14.47 4.43
C ASP A 286 -5.95 -13.83 5.24
N ALA A 287 -6.11 -12.60 5.73
CA ALA A 287 -5.14 -11.96 6.60
C ALA A 287 -5.05 -12.67 7.97
N GLU A 288 -6.18 -13.09 8.52
CA GLU A 288 -6.22 -13.89 9.75
C GLU A 288 -5.49 -15.23 9.56
N ILE A 289 -5.79 -15.96 8.47
CA ILE A 289 -5.11 -17.23 8.15
C ILE A 289 -3.60 -17.02 8.04
N LEU A 290 -3.15 -15.99 7.31
CA LEU A 290 -1.73 -15.68 7.15
C LEU A 290 -1.07 -15.36 8.49
N GLY A 291 -1.70 -14.56 9.33
CA GLY A 291 -1.19 -14.22 10.66
C GLY A 291 -1.06 -15.44 11.58
N LYS A 292 -2.09 -16.29 11.62
CA LYS A 292 -2.05 -17.55 12.39
C LYS A 292 -1.00 -18.52 11.84
N ALA A 293 -0.85 -18.60 10.52
CA ALA A 293 0.17 -19.43 9.89
C ALA A 293 1.58 -18.95 10.25
N MET A 294 1.85 -17.65 10.22
CA MET A 294 3.11 -17.06 10.67
C MET A 294 3.34 -17.30 12.16
N ARG A 295 2.28 -17.17 12.99
CA ARG A 295 2.35 -17.43 14.43
C ARG A 295 2.73 -18.87 14.72
N PHE A 296 2.18 -19.83 14.01
CA PHE A 296 2.53 -21.23 14.09
C PHE A 296 3.97 -21.49 13.61
N GLY A 297 4.31 -21.04 12.39
CA GLY A 297 5.66 -21.25 11.83
C GLY A 297 6.78 -20.66 12.69
N ALA A 298 6.52 -19.53 13.36
CA ALA A 298 7.50 -18.92 14.26
C ALA A 298 7.76 -19.73 15.56
N MET A 299 7.00 -20.79 15.85
CA MET A 299 7.33 -21.74 16.93
C MET A 299 8.59 -22.53 16.64
N PHE A 300 8.89 -22.69 15.35
CA PHE A 300 10.08 -23.39 14.87
C PHE A 300 11.20 -22.43 14.49
N SER A 301 11.19 -21.21 15.03
CA SER A 301 12.21 -20.17 14.79
C SER A 301 13.56 -20.61 15.35
N VAL A 302 14.22 -21.46 14.62
CA VAL A 302 15.54 -21.98 14.88
C VAL A 302 16.45 -21.60 13.71
N GLN A 303 17.76 -21.63 13.91
CA GLN A 303 18.73 -21.26 12.87
C GLN A 303 18.66 -22.17 11.64
N ASP A 304 18.27 -23.42 11.85
CA ASP A 304 18.13 -24.40 10.78
C ASP A 304 16.68 -24.56 10.33
N SER A 305 16.39 -24.18 9.09
CA SER A 305 15.07 -24.32 8.50
C SER A 305 14.61 -25.77 8.29
N SER A 306 15.53 -26.74 8.28
CA SER A 306 15.17 -28.17 8.21
C SER A 306 14.39 -28.64 9.43
N MET A 307 14.57 -27.94 10.56
CA MET A 307 13.85 -28.19 11.82
C MET A 307 12.37 -27.80 11.75
N MET A 308 11.95 -27.00 10.77
CA MET A 308 10.54 -26.53 10.67
C MET A 308 9.57 -27.64 10.27
N GLY A 309 10.04 -28.74 9.70
CA GLY A 309 9.18 -29.77 9.14
C GLY A 309 8.48 -29.34 7.86
N ALA A 310 7.40 -30.02 7.51
CA ALA A 310 6.65 -29.75 6.29
C ALA A 310 5.14 -29.67 6.55
N MET A 311 4.51 -28.71 5.93
CA MET A 311 3.07 -28.51 5.97
C MET A 311 2.45 -28.87 4.61
N THR A 312 1.35 -29.63 4.62
CA THR A 312 0.61 -30.00 3.42
C THR A 312 -0.85 -29.56 3.58
N TRP A 313 -1.34 -28.78 2.64
CA TRP A 313 -2.73 -28.35 2.59
C TRP A 313 -3.50 -29.09 1.48
N LYS A 314 -4.59 -29.76 1.84
CA LYS A 314 -5.48 -30.52 0.95
C LYS A 314 -6.86 -29.83 0.94
N PRO A 315 -7.07 -28.78 0.10
CA PRO A 315 -8.27 -27.94 0.18
C PRO A 315 -9.57 -28.69 -0.10
N VAL A 316 -9.58 -29.64 -1.02
CA VAL A 316 -10.77 -30.46 -1.37
C VAL A 316 -11.19 -31.32 -0.20
N LYS A 317 -10.23 -31.93 0.50
CA LYS A 317 -10.48 -32.78 1.67
C LYS A 317 -10.64 -31.98 2.97
N LYS A 318 -10.37 -30.68 2.94
CA LYS A 318 -10.30 -29.80 4.12
C LYS A 318 -9.40 -30.37 5.22
N VAL A 319 -8.21 -30.83 4.85
CA VAL A 319 -7.24 -31.41 5.79
C VAL A 319 -5.93 -30.64 5.69
N LEU A 320 -5.45 -30.18 6.83
CA LEU A 320 -4.12 -29.61 7.02
C LEU A 320 -3.24 -30.63 7.73
N VAL A 321 -2.13 -31.03 7.10
CA VAL A 321 -1.19 -32.00 7.67
C VAL A 321 0.11 -31.30 8.02
N MET A 322 0.61 -31.54 9.24
CA MET A 322 1.94 -31.13 9.70
C MET A 322 2.82 -32.36 9.91
N GLN A 323 3.94 -32.40 9.20
CA GLN A 323 4.99 -33.41 9.40
C GLN A 323 6.11 -32.79 10.24
N VAL A 324 6.27 -33.31 11.45
CA VAL A 324 7.27 -32.82 12.41
C VAL A 324 8.49 -33.73 12.37
N PRO A 325 9.69 -33.21 12.06
CA PRO A 325 10.93 -33.98 12.11
C PRO A 325 11.19 -34.53 13.51
N LYS A 326 11.86 -35.67 13.61
CA LYS A 326 12.26 -36.27 14.90
C LYS A 326 13.01 -35.27 15.77
N ALA A 327 13.96 -34.56 15.21
CA ALA A 327 14.77 -33.54 15.90
C ALA A 327 13.94 -32.37 16.47
N SER A 328 12.78 -32.07 15.90
CA SER A 328 11.89 -30.99 16.35
C SER A 328 10.73 -31.47 17.21
N ARG A 329 10.65 -32.77 17.51
CA ARG A 329 9.52 -33.33 18.27
C ARG A 329 9.31 -32.63 19.62
N ALA A 330 10.39 -32.30 20.31
CA ALA A 330 10.34 -31.58 21.58
C ALA A 330 9.80 -30.13 21.45
N LEU A 331 9.88 -29.52 20.27
CA LEU A 331 9.35 -28.19 19.99
C LEU A 331 7.83 -28.21 19.75
N PHE A 332 7.25 -29.38 19.46
CA PHE A 332 5.83 -29.53 19.21
C PHE A 332 5.06 -29.90 20.48
N GLY A 333 5.13 -29.02 21.49
CA GLY A 333 4.36 -29.13 22.72
C GLY A 333 2.93 -28.57 22.57
N GLU A 334 2.21 -28.52 23.70
CA GLU A 334 0.79 -28.09 23.76
C GLU A 334 0.52 -26.73 23.07
N VAL A 335 1.42 -25.76 23.26
CA VAL A 335 1.27 -24.43 22.65
C VAL A 335 1.38 -24.50 21.13
N ALA A 336 2.32 -25.29 20.59
CA ALA A 336 2.46 -25.46 19.15
C ALA A 336 1.24 -26.19 18.57
N ALA A 337 0.76 -27.24 19.24
CA ALA A 337 -0.45 -27.97 18.87
C ALA A 337 -1.68 -27.05 18.85
N ALA A 338 -1.89 -26.25 19.89
CA ALA A 338 -3.00 -25.31 19.96
C ALA A 338 -2.96 -24.27 18.83
N ARG A 339 -1.78 -23.76 18.47
CA ARG A 339 -1.62 -22.82 17.35
C ARG A 339 -1.86 -23.48 16.00
N PHE A 340 -1.44 -24.73 15.82
CA PHE A 340 -1.71 -25.50 14.62
C PHE A 340 -3.20 -25.75 14.46
N GLN A 341 -3.92 -26.15 15.52
CA GLN A 341 -5.37 -26.33 15.50
C GLN A 341 -6.12 -25.00 15.22
N SER A 342 -5.64 -23.89 15.79
CA SER A 342 -6.21 -22.57 15.49
C SER A 342 -6.06 -22.18 14.02
N LEU A 343 -4.93 -22.54 13.40
CA LEU A 343 -4.73 -22.36 11.95
C LEU A 343 -5.66 -23.26 11.14
N ALA A 344 -5.74 -24.56 11.47
CA ALA A 344 -6.63 -25.50 10.80
C ALA A 344 -8.10 -25.05 10.87
N SER A 345 -8.57 -24.64 12.06
CA SER A 345 -9.92 -24.09 12.24
C SER A 345 -10.18 -22.85 11.39
N SER A 346 -9.22 -21.93 11.27
CA SER A 346 -9.39 -20.74 10.40
C SER A 346 -9.49 -21.10 8.92
N LEU A 347 -8.92 -22.23 8.49
CA LEU A 347 -9.09 -22.79 7.15
C LEU A 347 -10.40 -23.57 6.97
N GLY A 348 -11.16 -23.77 8.04
CA GLY A 348 -12.31 -24.70 8.05
C GLY A 348 -11.88 -26.14 7.80
N ALA A 349 -10.75 -26.55 8.36
CA ALA A 349 -10.08 -27.82 8.10
C ALA A 349 -9.83 -28.62 9.38
N GLU A 350 -9.68 -29.92 9.23
CA GLU A 350 -9.12 -30.82 10.24
C GLU A 350 -7.57 -30.72 10.22
N GLY A 351 -6.99 -30.58 11.41
CA GLY A 351 -5.54 -30.49 11.57
C GLY A 351 -4.93 -31.81 12.04
N ASN A 352 -4.10 -32.45 11.23
CA ASN A 352 -3.44 -33.72 11.50
C ASN A 352 -1.92 -33.54 11.65
N VAL A 353 -1.34 -34.15 12.69
CA VAL A 353 0.11 -34.09 12.95
C VAL A 353 0.71 -35.49 12.81
N THR A 354 1.81 -35.57 12.09
CA THR A 354 2.60 -36.81 11.92
C THR A 354 4.03 -36.54 12.35
N PHE A 355 4.55 -37.37 13.24
CA PHE A 355 5.95 -37.33 13.64
C PHE A 355 6.76 -38.28 12.76
N LEU A 356 7.81 -37.75 12.13
CA LEU A 356 8.72 -38.54 11.33
C LEU A 356 9.61 -39.40 12.26
N LYS A 357 9.96 -40.62 11.79
CA LYS A 357 10.79 -41.58 12.53
C LYS A 357 12.26 -41.18 12.56
#